data_657f3855c92d80a45fe15458c5115290
#
_entry.id   657f3855c92d80a45fe15458c5115290
#
_cell.length_a   1.000
_cell.length_b   1.000
_cell.length_c   1.000
_cell.angle_alpha   90.00
_cell.angle_beta   90.00
_cell.angle_gamma   90.00
#
_symmetry.space_group_name_H-M   'P 1'
#
loop_
_entity.id
_entity.type
_entity.pdbx_description
1 polymer ?
#
loop_
_entity_poly.entity_id
_entity_poly.type
_entity_poly.pdbx_seq_one_letter_code
_entity_poly.pdbx_strand_id
1 'polypeptide(L)'
;MPALPTPQLEHLRSLVSRDRLVRDTMDLCSLYSRTGEAKPALDRLAEILAREGFTVERPEGGYAAAPAVAVRYSSGKPGPTIQFNGHLDTVHLPFVPPQHEGDRITGTGSCDMKGGTVAALEALRVVRDSGALTKGSILLTAHDLHEAPWGDGTQLEGLIRQGYCCDAVLIPEYLNSCIPTAGRGLAIWKLTIRRPGAPVHEVLRPANEPSVIEAGAEMIARLRQYGTHLASKTDPVAGPETVFVGQVHSGVIFNQFPQELVLEGTRRWLPGESRYLVEEEFRKLVQQVADRTKTTIDIRWQLVRDGFRLDTNHRFVKIFEDNYTATTGQTLPQGPKPFCDDCNAFWSLADIPGITHGPNSGGAHTLEEWVSIDDMVRVAQLYAATALQFCNS
;
A
#
# COMPACT_ATOMS: atom_id res chain seq x y z
N MET A 1 24.85 -1.44 14.48
CA MET A 1 25.46 -2.67 15.06
C MET A 1 25.88 -3.52 13.88
N PRO A 2 27.00 -4.27 13.94
CA PRO A 2 27.40 -5.09 12.79
C PRO A 2 26.31 -6.12 12.47
N ALA A 3 26.21 -6.53 11.20
CA ALA A 3 25.31 -7.60 10.75
C ALA A 3 25.48 -8.88 11.59
N LEU A 4 24.52 -9.80 11.49
CA LEU A 4 24.64 -11.10 12.15
C LEU A 4 25.94 -11.80 11.71
N PRO A 5 26.60 -12.56 12.63
CA PRO A 5 27.79 -13.33 12.28
C PRO A 5 27.54 -14.29 11.12
N THR A 6 28.52 -14.44 10.23
CA THR A 6 28.40 -15.31 9.04
C THR A 6 27.85 -16.72 9.32
N PRO A 7 28.31 -17.46 10.36
CA PRO A 7 27.73 -18.79 10.65
C PRO A 7 26.23 -18.75 10.97
N GLN A 8 25.76 -17.69 11.63
CA GLN A 8 24.33 -17.53 11.94
C GLN A 8 23.54 -17.20 10.69
N LEU A 9 24.05 -16.36 9.80
CA LEU A 9 23.42 -16.08 8.51
C LEU A 9 23.35 -17.32 7.63
N GLU A 10 24.42 -18.12 7.57
CA GLU A 10 24.42 -19.39 6.83
C GLU A 10 23.39 -20.38 7.39
N HIS A 11 23.28 -20.46 8.71
CA HIS A 11 22.26 -21.30 9.35
C HIS A 11 20.84 -20.82 8.97
N LEU A 12 20.54 -19.53 9.04
CA LEU A 12 19.23 -19.00 8.61
C LEU A 12 18.96 -19.31 7.13
N ARG A 13 19.97 -19.15 6.27
CA ARG A 13 19.87 -19.49 4.84
C ARG A 13 19.48 -20.94 4.61
N SER A 14 20.07 -21.87 5.38
CA SER A 14 19.80 -23.30 5.24
C SER A 14 18.37 -23.70 5.65
N LEU A 15 17.68 -22.87 6.44
CA LEU A 15 16.31 -23.10 6.89
C LEU A 15 15.24 -22.60 5.90
N VAL A 16 15.60 -21.70 4.97
CA VAL A 16 14.65 -21.20 3.96
C VAL A 16 14.29 -22.30 2.98
N SER A 17 13.02 -22.59 2.82
CA SER A 17 12.52 -23.61 1.91
C SER A 17 11.92 -23.00 0.64
N ARG A 18 12.61 -23.19 -0.49
CA ARG A 18 12.11 -22.82 -1.82
C ARG A 18 10.77 -23.48 -2.12
N ASP A 19 10.62 -24.76 -1.75
CA ASP A 19 9.39 -25.53 -2.01
C ASP A 19 8.20 -24.97 -1.24
N ARG A 20 8.40 -24.50 0.02
CA ARG A 20 7.35 -23.81 0.79
C ARG A 20 6.96 -22.49 0.14
N LEU A 21 7.93 -21.70 -0.30
CA LEU A 21 7.68 -20.43 -1.00
C LEU A 21 6.85 -20.65 -2.27
N VAL A 22 7.22 -21.61 -3.12
CA VAL A 22 6.48 -21.93 -4.33
C VAL A 22 5.06 -22.40 -4.00
N ARG A 23 4.94 -23.40 -3.14
CA ARG A 23 3.65 -24.00 -2.77
C ARG A 23 2.67 -22.96 -2.23
N ASP A 24 3.11 -22.15 -1.26
CA ASP A 24 2.21 -21.23 -0.57
C ASP A 24 1.86 -20.01 -1.44
N THR A 25 2.79 -19.56 -2.30
CA THR A 25 2.49 -18.51 -3.29
C THR A 25 1.48 -19.00 -4.33
N MET A 26 1.69 -20.20 -4.89
CA MET A 26 0.74 -20.80 -5.82
C MET A 26 -0.63 -20.99 -5.17
N ASP A 27 -0.68 -21.44 -3.91
CA ASP A 27 -1.93 -21.66 -3.17
C ASP A 27 -2.67 -20.34 -2.95
N LEU A 28 -2.01 -19.29 -2.42
CA LEU A 28 -2.65 -18.00 -2.19
C LEU A 28 -3.03 -17.27 -3.49
N CYS A 29 -2.20 -17.34 -4.54
CA CYS A 29 -2.51 -16.74 -5.84
C CYS A 29 -3.62 -17.48 -6.59
N SER A 30 -3.92 -18.75 -6.27
CA SER A 30 -5.04 -19.48 -6.86
C SER A 30 -6.42 -18.98 -6.39
N LEU A 31 -6.45 -18.17 -5.34
CA LEU A 31 -7.67 -17.68 -4.73
C LEU A 31 -8.02 -16.28 -5.25
N TYR A 32 -9.26 -16.16 -5.75
CA TYR A 32 -9.82 -14.86 -6.08
C TYR A 32 -9.97 -14.01 -4.82
N SER A 33 -9.43 -12.80 -4.85
CA SER A 33 -9.34 -11.94 -3.67
C SER A 33 -9.29 -10.45 -4.01
N ARG A 34 -10.22 -9.97 -4.83
CA ARG A 34 -10.33 -8.52 -5.06
C ARG A 34 -10.49 -7.77 -3.75
N THR A 35 -10.07 -6.52 -3.74
CA THR A 35 -10.32 -5.59 -2.64
C THR A 35 -11.76 -5.65 -2.17
N GLY A 36 -11.94 -5.88 -0.87
CA GLY A 36 -13.24 -6.12 -0.25
C GLY A 36 -13.73 -7.58 -0.34
N GLU A 37 -13.00 -8.47 -1.01
CA GLU A 37 -13.35 -9.88 -1.22
C GLU A 37 -12.18 -10.82 -0.88
N ALA A 38 -11.17 -10.37 -0.09
CA ALA A 38 -9.98 -11.16 0.20
C ALA A 38 -10.18 -12.25 1.26
N LYS A 39 -11.38 -12.41 1.81
CA LYS A 39 -11.67 -13.43 2.83
C LYS A 39 -11.14 -14.82 2.48
N PRO A 40 -11.31 -15.38 1.25
CA PRO A 40 -10.78 -16.70 0.91
C PRO A 40 -9.26 -16.82 1.07
N ALA A 41 -8.51 -15.79 0.65
CA ALA A 41 -7.05 -15.77 0.78
C ALA A 41 -6.60 -15.61 2.25
N LEU A 42 -7.29 -14.76 3.01
CA LEU A 42 -7.04 -14.59 4.45
C LEU A 42 -7.35 -15.86 5.24
N ASP A 43 -8.45 -16.55 4.94
CA ASP A 43 -8.79 -17.83 5.57
C ASP A 43 -7.74 -18.90 5.25
N ARG A 44 -7.28 -18.96 3.99
CA ARG A 44 -6.22 -19.90 3.59
C ARG A 44 -4.91 -19.61 4.30
N LEU A 45 -4.48 -18.36 4.43
CA LEU A 45 -3.29 -18.01 5.20
C LEU A 45 -3.44 -18.43 6.67
N ALA A 46 -4.61 -18.19 7.27
CA ALA A 46 -4.89 -18.61 8.64
C ALA A 46 -4.82 -20.13 8.80
N GLU A 47 -5.34 -20.91 7.83
CA GLU A 47 -5.24 -22.38 7.83
C GLU A 47 -3.79 -22.86 7.70
N ILE A 48 -2.97 -22.24 6.85
CA ILE A 48 -1.55 -22.56 6.69
C ILE A 48 -0.84 -22.38 8.04
N LEU A 49 -1.01 -21.23 8.66
CA LEU A 49 -0.39 -20.88 9.95
C LEU A 49 -0.84 -21.81 11.08
N ALA A 50 -2.15 -22.08 11.18
CA ALA A 50 -2.70 -22.96 12.22
C ALA A 50 -2.20 -24.41 12.09
N ARG A 51 -2.10 -24.95 10.88
CA ARG A 51 -1.53 -26.30 10.62
C ARG A 51 -0.06 -26.41 11.04
N GLU A 52 0.67 -25.30 11.05
CA GLU A 52 2.06 -25.23 11.47
C GLU A 52 2.23 -24.92 12.97
N GLY A 53 1.13 -24.91 13.72
CA GLY A 53 1.14 -24.76 15.18
C GLY A 53 1.20 -23.30 15.67
N PHE A 54 1.03 -22.31 14.80
CA PHE A 54 0.90 -20.94 15.24
C PHE A 54 -0.49 -20.65 15.83
N THR A 55 -0.53 -19.83 16.87
CA THR A 55 -1.80 -19.28 17.39
C THR A 55 -2.25 -18.13 16.49
N VAL A 56 -3.33 -18.35 15.76
CA VAL A 56 -3.85 -17.39 14.79
C VAL A 56 -4.98 -16.59 15.40
N GLU A 57 -4.84 -15.26 15.39
CA GLU A 57 -5.89 -14.30 15.72
C GLU A 57 -6.56 -13.81 14.44
N ARG A 58 -7.86 -13.49 14.52
CA ARG A 58 -8.66 -13.01 13.39
C ARG A 58 -9.33 -11.67 13.73
N PRO A 59 -8.53 -10.59 13.90
CA PRO A 59 -9.08 -9.27 14.19
C PRO A 59 -9.83 -8.70 12.99
N GLU A 60 -10.96 -8.04 13.25
CA GLU A 60 -11.76 -7.45 12.17
C GLU A 60 -11.13 -6.17 11.61
N GLY A 61 -10.42 -5.39 12.44
CA GLY A 61 -9.87 -4.09 12.03
C GLY A 61 -10.92 -3.12 11.48
N GLY A 62 -12.20 -3.30 11.86
CA GLY A 62 -13.32 -2.53 11.31
C GLY A 62 -13.93 -3.11 10.03
N TYR A 63 -13.48 -4.30 9.57
CA TYR A 63 -14.01 -4.98 8.39
C TYR A 63 -14.34 -6.46 8.68
N ALA A 64 -15.52 -6.70 9.26
CA ALA A 64 -15.96 -8.03 9.69
C ALA A 64 -16.20 -9.02 8.53
N ALA A 65 -16.43 -8.52 7.29
CA ALA A 65 -16.66 -9.38 6.13
C ALA A 65 -15.44 -10.24 5.76
N ALA A 66 -14.22 -9.72 6.02
CA ALA A 66 -12.96 -10.41 5.79
C ALA A 66 -12.01 -10.16 6.97
N PRO A 67 -12.17 -10.84 8.14
CA PRO A 67 -11.27 -10.63 9.27
C PRO A 67 -9.81 -10.86 8.88
N ALA A 68 -8.94 -9.96 9.31
CA ALA A 68 -7.51 -10.03 9.07
C ALA A 68 -6.87 -11.27 9.72
N VAL A 69 -5.64 -11.54 9.42
CA VAL A 69 -4.84 -12.59 10.06
C VAL A 69 -3.75 -11.92 10.89
N ALA A 70 -3.58 -12.36 12.13
CA ALA A 70 -2.47 -11.94 12.97
C ALA A 70 -1.87 -13.14 13.70
N VAL A 71 -0.53 -13.21 13.72
CA VAL A 71 0.24 -14.22 14.46
C VAL A 71 1.39 -13.55 15.19
N ARG A 72 1.51 -13.81 16.46
CA ARG A 72 2.65 -13.35 17.26
C ARG A 72 3.55 -14.53 17.66
N TYR A 73 4.80 -14.47 17.25
CA TYR A 73 5.85 -15.39 17.70
C TYR A 73 6.74 -14.66 18.72
N SER A 74 6.78 -15.15 19.95
CA SER A 74 7.48 -14.50 21.07
C SER A 74 8.57 -15.38 21.64
N SER A 75 9.70 -14.79 22.04
CA SER A 75 10.73 -15.45 22.83
C SER A 75 10.31 -15.73 24.27
N GLY A 76 9.20 -15.18 24.74
CA GLY A 76 8.77 -15.18 26.14
C GLY A 76 9.53 -14.19 27.03
N LYS A 77 10.47 -13.41 26.48
CA LYS A 77 11.24 -12.39 27.23
C LYS A 77 11.00 -11.00 26.65
N PRO A 78 10.97 -9.96 27.50
CA PRO A 78 10.85 -8.58 27.06
C PRO A 78 11.98 -8.21 26.06
N GLY A 79 11.64 -7.40 25.08
CA GLY A 79 12.57 -6.90 24.07
C GLY A 79 11.84 -6.17 22.95
N PRO A 80 12.57 -5.60 21.98
CA PRO A 80 11.97 -4.94 20.84
C PRO A 80 11.10 -5.91 20.02
N THR A 81 10.12 -5.35 19.34
CA THR A 81 9.16 -6.10 18.53
C THR A 81 9.21 -5.62 17.08
N ILE A 82 9.09 -6.54 16.14
CA ILE A 82 9.06 -6.22 14.70
C ILE A 82 7.82 -6.82 14.05
N GLN A 83 7.27 -6.11 13.08
CA GLN A 83 6.11 -6.58 12.34
C GLN A 83 6.47 -6.88 10.88
N PHE A 84 5.92 -7.96 10.35
CA PHE A 84 5.79 -8.25 8.93
C PHE A 84 4.33 -8.04 8.56
N ASN A 85 4.05 -7.06 7.70
CA ASN A 85 2.68 -6.73 7.33
C ASN A 85 2.52 -6.78 5.82
N GLY A 86 1.43 -7.40 5.37
CA GLY A 86 1.08 -7.44 3.96
C GLY A 86 -0.43 -7.45 3.76
N HIS A 87 -0.86 -7.24 2.51
CA HIS A 87 -2.24 -7.42 2.12
C HIS A 87 -2.40 -8.66 1.22
N LEU A 88 -3.62 -9.20 1.15
CA LEU A 88 -3.95 -10.35 0.30
C LEU A 88 -5.03 -10.03 -0.73
N ASP A 89 -5.56 -8.81 -0.70
CA ASP A 89 -6.44 -8.34 -1.75
C ASP A 89 -5.67 -7.92 -3.00
N THR A 90 -6.36 -7.83 -4.13
CA THR A 90 -5.83 -7.50 -5.44
C THR A 90 -6.72 -6.49 -6.15
N VAL A 91 -6.17 -5.76 -7.10
CA VAL A 91 -6.92 -4.82 -7.94
C VAL A 91 -8.07 -5.50 -8.69
N HIS A 92 -9.11 -4.73 -9.07
CA HIS A 92 -10.30 -5.21 -9.77
C HIS A 92 -10.06 -5.46 -11.28
N LEU A 93 -9.06 -6.26 -11.59
CA LEU A 93 -8.80 -6.75 -12.95
C LEU A 93 -9.34 -8.19 -13.13
N PRO A 94 -9.45 -8.69 -14.38
CA PRO A 94 -9.72 -10.09 -14.64
C PRO A 94 -8.72 -11.00 -13.92
N PHE A 95 -9.21 -12.06 -13.30
CA PHE A 95 -8.37 -13.01 -12.58
C PHE A 95 -7.53 -13.85 -13.55
N VAL A 96 -6.24 -13.88 -13.29
CA VAL A 96 -5.26 -14.74 -14.00
C VAL A 96 -4.80 -15.83 -13.03
N PRO A 97 -5.08 -17.11 -13.30
CA PRO A 97 -4.62 -18.21 -12.46
C PRO A 97 -3.08 -18.25 -12.37
N PRO A 98 -2.52 -18.67 -11.22
CA PRO A 98 -1.08 -18.72 -11.07
C PRO A 98 -0.46 -19.83 -11.91
N GLN A 99 0.74 -19.58 -12.44
CA GLN A 99 1.59 -20.55 -13.10
C GLN A 99 3.01 -20.47 -12.55
N HIS A 100 3.67 -21.62 -12.42
CA HIS A 100 5.07 -21.71 -12.00
C HIS A 100 5.91 -22.17 -13.18
N GLU A 101 6.88 -21.35 -13.59
CA GLU A 101 7.81 -21.67 -14.67
C GLU A 101 9.23 -21.16 -14.33
N GLY A 102 10.15 -22.08 -14.19
CA GLY A 102 11.54 -21.77 -13.84
C GLY A 102 11.67 -21.05 -12.50
N ASP A 103 12.17 -19.81 -12.54
CA ASP A 103 12.30 -18.95 -11.36
C ASP A 103 11.09 -18.04 -11.13
N ARG A 104 10.01 -18.17 -11.91
CA ARG A 104 8.87 -17.25 -11.82
C ARG A 104 7.59 -17.93 -11.41
N ILE A 105 6.82 -17.24 -10.59
CA ILE A 105 5.40 -17.50 -10.40
C ILE A 105 4.67 -16.30 -11.00
N THR A 106 3.76 -16.56 -11.95
CA THR A 106 2.89 -15.56 -12.57
C THR A 106 1.48 -15.67 -12.02
N GLY A 107 0.62 -14.69 -12.31
CA GLY A 107 -0.80 -14.68 -11.94
C GLY A 107 -1.17 -13.59 -10.97
N THR A 108 -2.46 -13.34 -10.82
CA THR A 108 -3.02 -12.23 -10.04
C THR A 108 -2.53 -12.23 -8.59
N GLY A 109 -1.93 -11.11 -8.16
CA GLY A 109 -1.39 -10.91 -6.82
C GLY A 109 -0.01 -11.54 -6.60
N SER A 110 0.63 -12.15 -7.60
CA SER A 110 1.98 -12.71 -7.43
C SER A 110 3.02 -11.62 -7.20
N CYS A 111 2.91 -10.48 -7.86
CA CYS A 111 3.73 -9.29 -7.65
C CYS A 111 3.22 -8.47 -6.46
N ASP A 112 1.93 -8.19 -6.42
CA ASP A 112 1.31 -7.23 -5.51
C ASP A 112 0.20 -7.90 -4.68
N MET A 113 0.48 -8.31 -3.42
CA MET A 113 1.81 -8.54 -2.85
C MET A 113 1.89 -9.93 -2.18
N LYS A 114 1.10 -10.92 -2.67
CA LYS A 114 1.05 -12.26 -2.06
C LYS A 114 2.41 -12.95 -2.04
N GLY A 115 3.23 -12.79 -3.12
CA GLY A 115 4.59 -13.32 -3.17
C GLY A 115 5.48 -12.77 -2.06
N GLY A 116 5.45 -11.44 -1.85
CA GLY A 116 6.14 -10.79 -0.75
C GLY A 116 5.63 -11.24 0.62
N THR A 117 4.31 -11.34 0.79
CA THR A 117 3.70 -11.81 2.04
C THR A 117 4.12 -13.25 2.37
N VAL A 118 4.24 -14.13 1.37
CA VAL A 118 4.74 -15.49 1.57
C VAL A 118 6.24 -15.50 1.92
N ALA A 119 7.05 -14.60 1.35
CA ALA A 119 8.45 -14.46 1.75
C ALA A 119 8.58 -14.01 3.22
N ALA A 120 7.71 -13.11 3.68
CA ALA A 120 7.65 -12.71 5.09
C ALA A 120 7.17 -13.84 6.01
N LEU A 121 6.19 -14.65 5.58
CA LEU A 121 5.77 -15.87 6.28
C LEU A 121 6.93 -16.85 6.42
N GLU A 122 7.71 -17.06 5.36
CA GLU A 122 8.88 -17.93 5.40
C GLU A 122 9.95 -17.40 6.35
N ALA A 123 10.16 -16.08 6.41
CA ALA A 123 11.06 -15.46 7.39
C ALA A 123 10.62 -15.74 8.83
N LEU A 124 9.32 -15.68 9.13
CA LEU A 124 8.76 -16.02 10.45
C LEU A 124 9.06 -17.49 10.80
N ARG A 125 8.87 -18.41 9.84
CA ARG A 125 9.21 -19.83 10.00
C ARG A 125 10.68 -20.04 10.31
N VAL A 126 11.55 -19.41 9.53
CA VAL A 126 13.02 -19.48 9.70
C VAL A 126 13.42 -19.00 11.10
N VAL A 127 12.86 -17.91 11.59
CA VAL A 127 13.15 -17.44 12.96
C VAL A 127 12.67 -18.44 14.00
N ARG A 128 11.48 -18.99 13.87
CA ARG A 128 10.95 -20.03 14.77
C ARG A 128 11.86 -21.27 14.76
N ASP A 129 12.16 -21.81 13.57
CA ASP A 129 12.86 -23.07 13.38
C ASP A 129 14.35 -22.96 13.77
N SER A 130 14.93 -21.76 13.71
CA SER A 130 16.30 -21.47 14.16
C SER A 130 16.45 -21.50 15.69
N GLY A 131 15.37 -21.27 16.43
CA GLY A 131 15.43 -21.12 17.89
C GLY A 131 16.25 -19.91 18.37
N ALA A 132 16.64 -19.01 17.47
CA ALA A 132 17.58 -17.92 17.76
C ALA A 132 16.95 -16.65 18.32
N LEU A 133 15.62 -16.57 18.41
CA LEU A 133 14.92 -15.44 19.02
C LEU A 133 15.02 -15.53 20.54
N THR A 134 15.86 -14.68 21.16
CA THR A 134 16.14 -14.71 22.60
C THR A 134 15.43 -13.63 23.41
N LYS A 135 14.94 -12.58 22.74
CA LYS A 135 14.15 -11.46 23.30
C LYS A 135 13.09 -10.99 22.31
N GLY A 136 12.12 -10.24 22.79
CA GLY A 136 11.11 -9.60 21.94
C GLY A 136 10.19 -10.58 21.22
N SER A 137 9.55 -10.09 20.17
CA SER A 137 8.60 -10.88 19.38
C SER A 137 8.49 -10.39 17.95
N ILE A 138 7.97 -11.26 17.06
CA ILE A 138 7.61 -10.95 15.70
C ILE A 138 6.09 -11.04 15.58
N LEU A 139 5.47 -10.04 14.97
CA LEU A 139 4.06 -10.02 14.59
C LEU A 139 3.96 -10.14 13.08
N LEU A 140 3.25 -11.15 12.57
CA LEU A 140 2.85 -11.22 11.17
C LEU A 140 1.39 -10.81 11.08
N THR A 141 1.06 -9.87 10.19
CA THR A 141 -0.31 -9.47 9.88
C THR A 141 -0.57 -9.52 8.38
N ALA A 142 -1.80 -9.89 8.01
CA ALA A 142 -2.28 -9.80 6.63
C ALA A 142 -3.73 -9.32 6.63
N HIS A 143 -4.09 -8.46 5.68
CA HIS A 143 -5.38 -7.76 5.67
C HIS A 143 -5.95 -7.59 4.26
N ASP A 144 -7.16 -7.02 4.19
CA ASP A 144 -7.91 -6.59 3.00
C ASP A 144 -7.97 -5.05 2.93
N LEU A 145 -8.63 -4.50 1.95
CA LEU A 145 -8.89 -3.08 1.74
C LEU A 145 -7.64 -2.23 1.49
N HIS A 146 -6.62 -2.82 0.86
CA HIS A 146 -5.43 -2.09 0.42
C HIS A 146 -5.57 -1.54 -0.99
N GLU A 147 -6.10 -2.32 -1.93
CA GLU A 147 -6.00 -2.10 -3.36
C GLU A 147 -7.12 -1.25 -3.96
N ALA A 148 -6.81 -0.56 -5.07
CA ALA A 148 -7.81 0.15 -5.86
C ALA A 148 -8.86 -0.81 -6.46
N PRO A 149 -10.12 -0.34 -6.68
CA PRO A 149 -10.59 1.05 -6.53
C PRO A 149 -11.13 1.38 -5.14
N TRP A 150 -11.29 0.42 -4.25
CA TRP A 150 -12.01 0.59 -2.98
C TRP A 150 -11.11 0.54 -1.74
N GLY A 151 -9.81 0.20 -1.91
CA GLY A 151 -8.86 0.16 -0.82
C GLY A 151 -8.60 1.55 -0.26
N ASP A 152 -9.14 1.80 0.92
CA ASP A 152 -8.96 3.05 1.67
C ASP A 152 -8.06 2.86 2.91
N GLY A 153 -7.59 1.62 3.14
CA GLY A 153 -6.77 1.26 4.29
C GLY A 153 -7.52 1.17 5.61
N THR A 154 -8.84 1.23 5.60
CA THR A 154 -9.66 1.22 6.82
C THR A 154 -9.34 0.04 7.72
N GLN A 155 -9.15 -1.17 7.16
CA GLN A 155 -8.85 -2.35 7.96
C GLN A 155 -7.47 -2.25 8.62
N LEU A 156 -6.43 -1.86 7.89
CA LEU A 156 -5.09 -1.67 8.47
C LEU A 156 -5.11 -0.59 9.57
N GLU A 157 -5.75 0.56 9.31
CA GLU A 157 -5.87 1.60 10.33
C GLU A 157 -6.58 1.10 11.58
N GLY A 158 -7.64 0.29 11.41
CA GLY A 158 -8.35 -0.36 12.51
C GLY A 158 -7.44 -1.32 13.29
N LEU A 159 -6.62 -2.11 12.61
CA LEU A 159 -5.63 -3.00 13.23
C LEU A 159 -4.60 -2.22 14.06
N ILE A 160 -4.05 -1.14 13.51
CA ILE A 160 -3.09 -0.27 14.22
C ILE A 160 -3.73 0.30 15.49
N ARG A 161 -4.96 0.84 15.41
CA ARG A 161 -5.70 1.38 16.55
C ARG A 161 -6.05 0.32 17.61
N GLN A 162 -6.19 -0.95 17.21
CA GLN A 162 -6.42 -2.09 18.12
C GLN A 162 -5.12 -2.64 18.73
N GLY A 163 -3.96 -2.06 18.41
CA GLY A 163 -2.66 -2.46 18.97
C GLY A 163 -1.96 -3.59 18.20
N TYR A 164 -2.43 -3.94 16.99
CA TYR A 164 -1.68 -4.83 16.09
C TYR A 164 -0.58 -4.05 15.37
N CYS A 165 0.37 -3.56 16.17
CA CYS A 165 1.54 -2.84 15.71
C CYS A 165 2.74 -3.14 16.62
N CYS A 166 3.95 -2.84 16.15
CA CYS A 166 5.22 -3.14 16.78
C CYS A 166 6.15 -1.92 16.76
N ASP A 167 7.39 -2.07 17.26
CA ASP A 167 8.38 -0.97 17.28
C ASP A 167 8.96 -0.64 15.91
N ALA A 168 8.83 -1.56 14.93
CA ALA A 168 9.23 -1.38 13.54
C ALA A 168 8.41 -2.30 12.63
N VAL A 169 8.27 -1.95 11.34
CA VAL A 169 7.54 -2.76 10.36
C VAL A 169 8.30 -2.94 9.05
N LEU A 170 8.22 -4.15 8.48
CA LEU A 170 8.66 -4.51 7.14
C LEU A 170 7.44 -4.81 6.27
N ILE A 171 7.36 -4.16 5.12
CA ILE A 171 6.29 -4.31 4.13
C ILE A 171 6.90 -4.93 2.87
N PRO A 172 6.59 -6.19 2.54
CA PRO A 172 7.20 -6.92 1.42
C PRO A 172 6.58 -6.61 0.05
N GLU A 173 6.34 -5.32 -0.22
CA GLU A 173 5.91 -4.80 -1.53
C GLU A 173 7.00 -4.90 -2.58
N TYR A 174 6.63 -4.87 -3.85
CA TYR A 174 7.49 -5.02 -5.03
C TYR A 174 8.55 -3.92 -5.23
N LEU A 175 8.88 -3.14 -4.21
CA LEU A 175 9.97 -2.16 -4.24
C LEU A 175 11.27 -2.80 -3.75
N ASN A 176 12.25 -2.95 -4.64
CA ASN A 176 13.52 -3.61 -4.33
C ASN A 176 14.77 -2.79 -4.73
N SER A 177 14.59 -1.63 -5.37
CA SER A 177 15.69 -0.82 -5.92
C SER A 177 16.27 0.20 -4.94
N CYS A 178 15.53 0.53 -3.87
CA CYS A 178 15.97 1.46 -2.84
C CYS A 178 15.24 1.23 -1.51
N ILE A 179 15.77 1.82 -0.43
CA ILE A 179 15.03 2.03 0.82
C ILE A 179 14.26 3.33 0.67
N PRO A 180 12.91 3.32 0.64
CA PRO A 180 12.13 4.55 0.53
C PRO A 180 12.21 5.33 1.84
N THR A 181 12.60 6.62 1.75
CA THR A 181 12.79 7.48 2.93
C THR A 181 11.77 8.61 3.02
N ALA A 182 11.09 8.93 1.93
CA ALA A 182 9.97 9.86 1.92
C ALA A 182 9.01 9.56 0.77
N GLY A 183 7.71 9.70 1.02
CA GLY A 183 6.65 9.53 0.05
C GLY A 183 5.49 10.49 0.33
N ARG A 184 4.77 10.85 -0.71
CA ARG A 184 3.62 11.77 -0.63
C ARG A 184 2.38 11.05 -0.16
N GLY A 185 1.48 11.78 0.54
CA GLY A 185 0.11 11.35 0.78
C GLY A 185 -0.70 11.32 -0.51
N LEU A 186 -1.83 10.64 -0.48
CA LEU A 186 -2.73 10.46 -1.61
C LEU A 186 -4.19 10.52 -1.16
N ALA A 187 -4.97 11.34 -1.87
CA ALA A 187 -6.42 11.24 -1.92
C ALA A 187 -6.90 11.12 -3.37
N ILE A 188 -7.96 10.36 -3.55
CA ILE A 188 -8.75 10.31 -4.79
C ILE A 188 -9.92 11.26 -4.61
N TRP A 189 -10.20 12.07 -5.61
CA TRP A 189 -11.33 12.98 -5.60
C TRP A 189 -12.22 12.77 -6.82
N LYS A 190 -13.53 12.93 -6.59
CA LYS A 190 -14.55 12.96 -7.62
C LYS A 190 -15.40 14.22 -7.43
N LEU A 191 -15.54 15.03 -8.47
CA LEU A 191 -16.39 16.18 -8.53
C LEU A 191 -17.57 15.89 -9.45
N THR A 192 -18.78 16.09 -8.95
CA THR A 192 -20.00 15.98 -9.75
C THR A 192 -20.62 17.37 -9.86
N ILE A 193 -20.45 17.99 -11.03
CA ILE A 193 -20.96 19.34 -11.35
C ILE A 193 -22.36 19.20 -11.91
N ARG A 194 -23.33 19.88 -11.30
CA ARG A 194 -24.73 19.85 -11.74
C ARG A 194 -25.28 21.25 -11.95
N ARG A 195 -26.15 21.37 -12.93
CA ARG A 195 -27.05 22.50 -13.12
C ARG A 195 -28.50 22.15 -12.80
N PRO A 196 -29.38 23.11 -12.52
CA PRO A 196 -30.79 22.84 -12.38
C PRO A 196 -31.44 22.39 -13.71
N GLY A 197 -32.69 21.94 -13.64
CA GLY A 197 -33.46 21.50 -14.80
C GLY A 197 -33.07 20.12 -15.34
N ALA A 198 -33.74 19.67 -16.40
CA ALA A 198 -33.49 18.40 -17.07
C ALA A 198 -32.56 18.58 -18.29
N PRO A 199 -31.95 17.47 -18.80
CA PRO A 199 -31.31 17.51 -20.11
C PRO A 199 -32.33 17.89 -21.20
N VAL A 200 -31.95 18.81 -22.10
CA VAL A 200 -32.79 19.28 -23.21
C VAL A 200 -31.97 19.36 -24.50
N HIS A 201 -32.65 19.43 -25.63
CA HIS A 201 -32.00 19.70 -26.92
C HIS A 201 -31.34 21.10 -26.88
N GLU A 202 -30.14 21.30 -27.47
CA GLU A 202 -29.37 22.53 -27.35
C GLU A 202 -30.16 23.76 -27.83
N VAL A 203 -31.02 23.64 -28.83
CA VAL A 203 -31.84 24.74 -29.34
C VAL A 203 -32.99 25.16 -28.39
N LEU A 204 -33.31 24.30 -27.42
CA LEU A 204 -34.32 24.54 -26.37
C LEU A 204 -33.66 24.94 -25.03
N ARG A 205 -32.36 25.19 -25.02
CA ARG A 205 -31.62 25.59 -23.82
C ARG A 205 -32.24 26.90 -23.25
N PRO A 206 -32.64 26.90 -21.96
CA PRO A 206 -33.14 28.13 -21.33
C PRO A 206 -32.07 29.21 -21.32
N ALA A 207 -32.48 30.46 -21.53
CA ALA A 207 -31.59 31.59 -21.44
C ALA A 207 -31.03 31.71 -20.01
N ASN A 208 -29.73 32.00 -19.89
CA ASN A 208 -29.00 32.14 -18.61
C ASN A 208 -28.88 30.87 -17.73
N GLU A 209 -29.24 29.70 -18.24
CA GLU A 209 -28.94 28.45 -17.55
C GLU A 209 -27.42 28.18 -17.53
N PRO A 210 -26.82 27.85 -16.38
CA PRO A 210 -25.40 27.53 -16.31
C PRO A 210 -25.07 26.28 -17.11
N SER A 211 -23.91 26.27 -17.77
CA SER A 211 -23.40 25.13 -18.54
C SER A 211 -22.46 24.31 -17.68
N VAL A 212 -22.75 23.02 -17.46
CA VAL A 212 -21.84 22.13 -16.75
C VAL A 212 -20.55 21.91 -17.52
N ILE A 213 -20.57 22.02 -18.87
CA ILE A 213 -19.36 21.91 -19.71
C ILE A 213 -18.44 23.11 -19.46
N GLU A 214 -19.00 24.33 -19.42
CA GLU A 214 -18.24 25.56 -19.14
C GLU A 214 -17.71 25.55 -17.70
N ALA A 215 -18.53 25.10 -16.73
CA ALA A 215 -18.11 24.94 -15.34
C ALA A 215 -17.00 23.91 -15.19
N GLY A 216 -17.06 22.79 -15.93
CA GLY A 216 -16.00 21.78 -15.97
C GLY A 216 -14.69 22.32 -16.57
N ALA A 217 -14.79 23.11 -17.66
CA ALA A 217 -13.62 23.75 -18.26
C ALA A 217 -12.95 24.74 -17.30
N GLU A 218 -13.75 25.58 -16.60
CA GLU A 218 -13.26 26.50 -15.56
C GLU A 218 -12.59 25.70 -14.40
N MET A 219 -13.22 24.60 -13.93
CA MET A 219 -12.66 23.77 -12.90
C MET A 219 -11.30 23.19 -13.31
N ILE A 220 -11.17 22.65 -14.51
CA ILE A 220 -9.90 22.12 -15.03
C ILE A 220 -8.84 23.24 -15.11
N ALA A 221 -9.21 24.44 -15.56
CA ALA A 221 -8.30 25.59 -15.61
C ALA A 221 -7.81 25.98 -14.21
N ARG A 222 -8.70 25.97 -13.21
CA ARG A 222 -8.37 26.27 -11.82
C ARG A 222 -7.51 25.18 -11.19
N LEU A 223 -7.80 23.90 -11.43
CA LEU A 223 -6.98 22.79 -10.97
C LEU A 223 -5.57 22.84 -11.57
N ARG A 224 -5.42 23.26 -12.83
CA ARG A 224 -4.12 23.47 -13.46
C ARG A 224 -3.34 24.60 -12.80
N GLN A 225 -3.97 25.75 -12.50
CA GLN A 225 -3.34 26.85 -11.77
C GLN A 225 -2.93 26.43 -10.36
N TYR A 226 -3.82 25.71 -9.67
CA TYR A 226 -3.56 25.14 -8.36
C TYR A 226 -2.37 24.16 -8.41
N GLY A 227 -2.30 23.29 -9.42
CA GLY A 227 -1.17 22.39 -9.64
C GLY A 227 0.16 23.14 -9.84
N THR A 228 0.16 24.27 -10.55
CA THR A 228 1.35 25.12 -10.68
C THR A 228 1.80 25.68 -9.32
N HIS A 229 0.84 26.13 -8.49
CA HIS A 229 1.14 26.58 -7.13
C HIS A 229 1.69 25.43 -6.26
N LEU A 230 1.04 24.28 -6.30
CA LEU A 230 1.46 23.09 -5.55
C LEU A 230 2.88 22.63 -5.91
N ALA A 231 3.26 22.69 -7.17
CA ALA A 231 4.59 22.30 -7.64
C ALA A 231 5.73 23.13 -7.02
N SER A 232 5.44 24.32 -6.46
CA SER A 232 6.42 25.10 -5.70
C SER A 232 6.69 24.53 -4.30
N LYS A 233 5.76 23.74 -3.75
CA LYS A 233 5.94 22.99 -2.51
C LYS A 233 6.60 21.66 -2.88
N THR A 234 7.88 21.51 -2.59
CA THR A 234 8.66 20.32 -2.97
C THR A 234 9.48 19.81 -1.81
N ASP A 235 9.61 18.50 -1.73
CA ASP A 235 10.52 17.81 -0.84
C ASP A 235 11.69 17.25 -1.67
N PRO A 236 12.95 17.29 -1.18
CA PRO A 236 14.12 16.81 -1.93
C PRO A 236 14.03 15.34 -2.34
N VAL A 237 13.29 14.51 -1.59
CA VAL A 237 13.15 13.07 -1.84
C VAL A 237 11.75 12.74 -2.39
N ALA A 238 10.68 13.20 -1.74
CA ALA A 238 9.31 12.87 -2.16
C ALA A 238 8.86 13.61 -3.43
N GLY A 239 9.60 14.66 -3.85
CA GLY A 239 9.26 15.50 -4.98
C GLY A 239 8.14 16.51 -4.68
N PRO A 240 7.52 17.12 -5.70
CA PRO A 240 6.52 18.18 -5.52
C PRO A 240 5.15 17.65 -5.13
N GLU A 241 4.34 18.50 -4.50
CA GLU A 241 2.91 18.28 -4.39
C GLU A 241 2.23 18.32 -5.77
N THR A 242 1.15 17.55 -5.92
CA THR A 242 0.44 17.49 -7.22
C THR A 242 -1.06 17.39 -7.05
N VAL A 243 -1.77 17.92 -8.07
CA VAL A 243 -3.16 17.61 -8.37
C VAL A 243 -3.24 17.12 -9.81
N PHE A 244 -3.96 16.05 -10.05
CA PHE A 244 -4.08 15.42 -11.36
C PHE A 244 -5.55 15.18 -11.70
N VAL A 245 -5.94 15.48 -12.94
CA VAL A 245 -7.26 15.18 -13.51
C VAL A 245 -7.10 13.97 -14.42
N GLY A 246 -7.69 12.85 -14.03
CA GLY A 246 -7.59 11.59 -14.77
C GLY A 246 -8.77 11.33 -15.70
N GLN A 247 -9.97 11.82 -15.34
CA GLN A 247 -11.18 11.54 -16.10
C GLN A 247 -12.10 12.75 -16.18
N VAL A 248 -12.78 12.88 -17.34
CA VAL A 248 -13.82 13.89 -17.60
C VAL A 248 -14.94 13.23 -18.39
N HIS A 249 -16.16 13.26 -17.85
CA HIS A 249 -17.33 12.68 -18.50
C HIS A 249 -18.52 13.61 -18.44
N SER A 250 -19.20 13.84 -19.58
CA SER A 250 -20.46 14.60 -19.65
C SER A 250 -21.21 14.32 -20.95
N GLY A 251 -22.53 14.49 -20.88
CA GLY A 251 -23.41 14.33 -22.04
C GLY A 251 -23.59 12.89 -22.52
N VAL A 252 -24.61 12.68 -23.35
CA VAL A 252 -24.91 11.37 -23.96
C VAL A 252 -24.85 11.45 -25.49
N ILE A 253 -25.34 12.57 -26.06
CA ILE A 253 -25.28 12.86 -27.49
C ILE A 253 -24.85 14.31 -27.72
N PHE A 254 -24.32 14.63 -28.90
CA PHE A 254 -23.66 15.89 -29.24
C PHE A 254 -24.55 17.13 -29.16
N ASN A 255 -25.87 17.01 -29.36
CA ASN A 255 -26.83 18.10 -29.38
C ASN A 255 -27.72 18.14 -28.12
N GLN A 256 -27.32 17.48 -27.05
CA GLN A 256 -27.96 17.59 -25.74
C GLN A 256 -27.24 18.63 -24.88
N PHE A 257 -28.02 19.55 -24.25
CA PHE A 257 -27.52 20.41 -23.20
C PHE A 257 -27.46 19.59 -21.89
N PRO A 258 -26.27 19.16 -21.45
CA PRO A 258 -26.16 18.20 -20.38
C PRO A 258 -26.49 18.81 -19.02
N GLN A 259 -26.94 17.96 -18.08
CA GLN A 259 -27.25 18.34 -16.71
C GLN A 259 -26.11 18.09 -15.75
N GLU A 260 -25.23 17.15 -16.08
CA GLU A 260 -24.14 16.70 -15.19
C GLU A 260 -22.82 16.58 -15.96
N LEU A 261 -21.74 16.90 -15.24
CA LEU A 261 -20.37 16.62 -15.65
C LEU A 261 -19.61 16.06 -14.46
N VAL A 262 -18.83 15.00 -14.69
CA VAL A 262 -18.02 14.34 -13.67
C VAL A 262 -16.54 14.52 -14.01
N LEU A 263 -15.76 14.91 -12.99
CA LEU A 263 -14.30 14.93 -13.01
C LEU A 263 -13.79 13.98 -11.92
N GLU A 264 -12.76 13.20 -12.23
CA GLU A 264 -12.09 12.36 -11.25
C GLU A 264 -10.57 12.52 -11.33
N GLY A 265 -9.88 12.43 -10.18
CA GLY A 265 -8.45 12.62 -10.15
C GLY A 265 -7.82 12.35 -8.78
N THR A 266 -6.58 12.78 -8.63
CA THR A 266 -5.80 12.58 -7.40
C THR A 266 -5.22 13.89 -6.88
N ARG A 267 -5.00 13.94 -5.55
CA ARG A 267 -4.25 14.97 -4.84
C ARG A 267 -3.15 14.31 -4.04
N ARG A 268 -1.89 14.75 -4.21
CA ARG A 268 -0.76 14.25 -3.44
C ARG A 268 -0.09 15.40 -2.70
N TRP A 269 0.26 15.19 -1.42
CA TRP A 269 0.85 16.19 -0.52
C TRP A 269 2.09 15.66 0.17
N LEU A 270 2.91 16.57 0.71
CA LEU A 270 4.18 16.25 1.35
C LEU A 270 4.02 15.58 2.72
N PRO A 271 5.00 14.76 3.15
CA PRO A 271 5.04 14.24 4.51
C PRO A 271 5.00 15.37 5.56
N GLY A 272 4.17 15.21 6.58
CA GLY A 272 3.99 16.21 7.64
C GLY A 272 2.93 17.27 7.38
N GLU A 273 2.44 17.39 6.14
CA GLU A 273 1.27 18.24 5.85
C GLU A 273 0.00 17.61 6.44
N SER A 274 -0.87 18.46 7.00
CA SER A 274 -2.15 18.00 7.54
C SER A 274 -3.11 17.63 6.42
N ARG A 275 -3.53 16.37 6.34
CA ARG A 275 -4.56 15.90 5.39
C ARG A 275 -5.86 16.71 5.46
N TYR A 276 -6.22 17.20 6.65
CA TYR A 276 -7.43 18.01 6.84
C TYR A 276 -7.30 19.40 6.20
N LEU A 277 -6.13 20.02 6.32
CA LEU A 277 -5.87 21.32 5.67
C LEU A 277 -5.79 21.18 4.15
N VAL A 278 -5.21 20.09 3.65
CA VAL A 278 -5.14 19.76 2.21
C VAL A 278 -6.54 19.58 1.63
N GLU A 279 -7.42 18.85 2.32
CA GLU A 279 -8.82 18.69 1.90
C GLU A 279 -9.59 20.01 1.97
N GLU A 280 -9.42 20.78 3.03
CA GLU A 280 -10.08 22.09 3.20
C GLU A 280 -9.69 23.08 2.08
N GLU A 281 -8.40 23.15 1.74
CA GLU A 281 -7.90 23.99 0.64
C GLU A 281 -8.54 23.58 -0.69
N PHE A 282 -8.59 22.27 -0.97
CA PHE A 282 -9.22 21.74 -2.18
C PHE A 282 -10.72 22.06 -2.23
N ARG A 283 -11.45 21.85 -1.14
CA ARG A 283 -12.90 22.17 -1.04
C ARG A 283 -13.18 23.65 -1.22
N LYS A 284 -12.35 24.54 -0.68
CA LYS A 284 -12.47 26.00 -0.90
C LYS A 284 -12.30 26.38 -2.38
N LEU A 285 -11.33 25.77 -3.06
CA LEU A 285 -11.13 25.99 -4.50
C LEU A 285 -12.36 25.55 -5.31
N VAL A 286 -12.91 24.37 -5.01
CA VAL A 286 -14.10 23.84 -5.70
C VAL A 286 -15.32 24.75 -5.46
N GLN A 287 -15.53 25.22 -4.22
CA GLN A 287 -16.64 26.12 -3.88
C GLN A 287 -16.55 27.44 -4.66
N GLN A 288 -15.35 28.02 -4.80
CA GLN A 288 -15.16 29.26 -5.60
C GLN A 288 -15.58 29.09 -7.05
N VAL A 289 -15.37 27.91 -7.64
CA VAL A 289 -15.83 27.64 -9.01
C VAL A 289 -17.35 27.45 -9.04
N ALA A 290 -17.93 26.73 -8.10
CA ALA A 290 -19.38 26.54 -7.99
C ALA A 290 -20.12 27.88 -7.93
N ASP A 291 -19.67 28.80 -7.07
CA ASP A 291 -20.25 30.14 -6.89
C ASP A 291 -20.17 30.98 -8.18
N ARG A 292 -19.01 30.95 -8.85
CA ARG A 292 -18.78 31.72 -10.09
C ARG A 292 -19.63 31.20 -11.23
N THR A 293 -19.72 29.87 -11.38
CA THR A 293 -20.42 29.24 -12.50
C THR A 293 -21.90 29.02 -12.23
N LYS A 294 -22.40 29.35 -11.03
CA LYS A 294 -23.77 29.14 -10.58
C LYS A 294 -24.22 27.66 -10.72
N THR A 295 -23.30 26.75 -10.54
CA THR A 295 -23.54 25.30 -10.52
C THR A 295 -23.44 24.75 -9.10
N THR A 296 -23.96 23.57 -8.87
CA THR A 296 -23.65 22.80 -7.64
C THR A 296 -22.54 21.82 -7.93
N ILE A 297 -21.58 21.65 -7.00
CA ILE A 297 -20.49 20.71 -7.15
C ILE A 297 -20.42 19.84 -5.90
N ASP A 298 -20.78 18.57 -6.03
CA ASP A 298 -20.60 17.59 -4.98
C ASP A 298 -19.17 17.06 -5.02
N ILE A 299 -18.56 16.93 -3.84
CA ILE A 299 -17.17 16.46 -3.68
C ILE A 299 -17.21 15.13 -2.93
N ARG A 300 -16.81 14.04 -3.58
CA ARG A 300 -16.35 12.84 -2.91
C ARG A 300 -14.85 12.94 -2.77
N TRP A 301 -14.37 12.88 -1.54
CA TRP A 301 -12.95 12.86 -1.19
C TRP A 301 -12.66 11.57 -0.47
N GLN A 302 -11.75 10.78 -1.00
CA GLN A 302 -11.33 9.51 -0.41
C GLN A 302 -9.85 9.61 -0.07
N LEU A 303 -9.53 9.67 1.22
CA LEU A 303 -8.17 9.51 1.69
C LEU A 303 -7.72 8.08 1.39
N VAL A 304 -6.56 7.92 0.74
CA VAL A 304 -5.92 6.62 0.57
C VAL A 304 -4.88 6.43 1.66
N ARG A 305 -3.88 7.32 1.74
CA ARG A 305 -2.85 7.31 2.79
C ARG A 305 -2.33 8.72 3.02
N ASP A 306 -1.86 8.99 4.24
CA ASP A 306 -1.05 10.18 4.54
C ASP A 306 0.35 10.10 3.93
N GLY A 307 1.13 11.19 4.01
CA GLY A 307 2.54 11.18 3.64
C GLY A 307 3.35 10.19 4.49
N PHE A 308 4.59 9.95 4.08
CA PHE A 308 5.50 9.04 4.75
C PHE A 308 6.90 9.66 4.85
N ARG A 309 7.53 9.48 6.02
CA ARG A 309 8.95 9.81 6.22
C ARG A 309 9.61 8.78 7.12
N LEU A 310 10.80 8.35 6.74
CA LEU A 310 11.64 7.44 7.52
C LEU A 310 12.86 8.20 8.03
N ASP A 311 13.11 8.13 9.34
CA ASP A 311 14.38 8.56 9.91
C ASP A 311 15.48 7.57 9.52
N THR A 312 16.34 7.99 8.61
CA THR A 312 17.43 7.15 8.08
C THR A 312 18.52 6.85 9.13
N ASN A 313 18.54 7.56 10.26
CA ASN A 313 19.44 7.28 11.39
C ASN A 313 18.84 6.30 12.40
N HIS A 314 17.56 5.96 12.26
CA HIS A 314 16.93 5.01 13.17
C HIS A 314 17.68 3.66 13.12
N ARG A 315 17.88 3.05 14.30
CA ARG A 315 18.66 1.79 14.42
C ARG A 315 18.10 0.65 13.54
N PHE A 316 16.78 0.58 13.36
CA PHE A 316 16.12 -0.39 12.51
C PHE A 316 16.59 -0.29 11.04
N VAL A 317 16.72 0.93 10.52
CA VAL A 317 17.21 1.17 9.15
C VAL A 317 18.64 0.68 9.01
N LYS A 318 19.52 0.99 9.98
CA LYS A 318 20.91 0.53 9.96
C LYS A 318 21.04 -0.99 10.05
N ILE A 319 20.21 -1.63 10.87
CA ILE A 319 20.14 -3.09 10.95
C ILE A 319 19.72 -3.69 9.60
N PHE A 320 18.73 -3.11 8.94
CA PHE A 320 18.27 -3.58 7.63
C PHE A 320 19.35 -3.41 6.57
N GLU A 321 19.99 -2.23 6.48
CA GLU A 321 21.10 -1.94 5.54
C GLU A 321 22.28 -2.92 5.73
N ASP A 322 22.70 -3.16 6.97
CA ASP A 322 23.79 -4.09 7.29
C ASP A 322 23.46 -5.53 6.87
N ASN A 323 22.22 -6.01 7.17
CA ASN A 323 21.78 -7.34 6.77
C ASN A 323 21.56 -7.45 5.25
N TYR A 324 21.07 -6.39 4.60
CA TYR A 324 20.97 -6.36 3.14
C TYR A 324 22.34 -6.55 2.50
N THR A 325 23.34 -5.81 2.96
CA THR A 325 24.72 -5.91 2.47
C THR A 325 25.32 -7.30 2.74
N ALA A 326 25.08 -7.85 3.94
CA ALA A 326 25.56 -9.20 4.29
C ALA A 326 24.86 -10.32 3.50
N THR A 327 23.61 -10.10 3.07
CA THR A 327 22.83 -11.09 2.31
C THR A 327 23.15 -11.04 0.81
N THR A 328 23.38 -9.84 0.26
CA THR A 328 23.49 -9.62 -1.19
C THR A 328 24.90 -9.28 -1.65
N GLY A 329 25.78 -8.84 -0.76
CA GLY A 329 27.09 -8.27 -1.10
C GLY A 329 27.00 -6.85 -1.69
N GLN A 330 25.83 -6.23 -1.70
CA GLN A 330 25.57 -4.91 -2.29
C GLN A 330 24.96 -3.97 -1.27
N THR A 331 25.13 -2.66 -1.50
CA THR A 331 24.44 -1.62 -0.73
C THR A 331 23.13 -1.25 -1.42
N LEU A 332 22.07 -1.05 -0.64
CA LEU A 332 20.79 -0.58 -1.14
C LEU A 332 20.72 0.94 -0.99
N PRO A 333 20.57 1.73 -2.08
CA PRO A 333 20.49 3.18 -1.98
C PRO A 333 19.19 3.62 -1.27
N GLN A 334 19.22 4.78 -0.66
CA GLN A 334 18.05 5.46 -0.15
C GLN A 334 17.39 6.27 -1.28
N GLY A 335 16.06 6.36 -1.29
CA GLY A 335 15.37 7.01 -2.39
C GLY A 335 13.92 7.42 -2.08
N PRO A 336 13.20 7.91 -3.10
CA PRO A 336 11.79 8.26 -2.99
C PRO A 336 10.91 7.02 -2.88
N LYS A 337 9.74 7.20 -2.25
CA LYS A 337 8.65 6.25 -2.29
C LYS A 337 7.72 6.61 -3.47
N PRO A 338 7.66 5.81 -4.53
CA PRO A 338 6.92 6.18 -5.74
C PRO A 338 5.41 6.07 -5.57
N PHE A 339 4.94 5.17 -4.69
CA PHE A 339 3.53 4.91 -4.40
C PHE A 339 3.24 5.03 -2.90
N CYS A 340 1.97 4.99 -2.51
CA CYS A 340 1.56 4.84 -1.12
C CYS A 340 1.40 3.36 -0.81
N ASP A 341 1.86 2.95 0.36
CA ASP A 341 1.65 1.62 0.92
C ASP A 341 1.37 1.69 2.43
N ASP A 342 1.41 0.57 3.08
CA ASP A 342 1.05 0.43 4.49
C ASP A 342 2.01 1.14 5.45
N CYS A 343 3.31 1.33 5.08
CA CYS A 343 4.23 2.14 5.89
C CYS A 343 3.71 3.57 6.12
N ASN A 344 2.95 4.11 5.16
CA ASN A 344 2.35 5.43 5.31
C ASN A 344 1.37 5.48 6.50
N ALA A 345 0.57 4.42 6.69
CA ALA A 345 -0.36 4.32 7.82
C ALA A 345 0.38 4.10 9.15
N PHE A 346 1.36 3.20 9.20
CA PHE A 346 2.16 2.98 10.40
C PHE A 346 2.89 4.23 10.87
N TRP A 347 3.47 4.99 9.95
CA TRP A 347 4.14 6.26 10.28
C TRP A 347 3.13 7.32 10.73
N SER A 348 2.07 7.55 9.98
CA SER A 348 1.14 8.67 10.25
C SER A 348 0.26 8.48 11.47
N LEU A 349 -0.08 7.23 11.83
CA LEU A 349 -0.96 6.93 12.93
C LEU A 349 -0.23 6.60 14.24
N ALA A 350 0.99 6.06 14.15
CA ALA A 350 1.67 5.51 15.31
C ALA A 350 3.17 5.87 15.38
N ASP A 351 3.69 6.68 14.46
CA ASP A 351 5.10 7.07 14.34
C ASP A 351 6.07 5.86 14.33
N ILE A 352 5.60 4.76 13.69
CA ILE A 352 6.36 3.53 13.60
C ILE A 352 7.25 3.57 12.36
N PRO A 353 8.59 3.37 12.50
CA PRO A 353 9.49 3.28 11.37
C PRO A 353 9.18 2.05 10.52
N GLY A 354 8.98 2.25 9.21
CA GLY A 354 8.66 1.19 8.27
C GLY A 354 9.60 1.18 7.08
N ILE A 355 9.97 -0.02 6.63
CA ILE A 355 10.73 -0.22 5.39
C ILE A 355 9.86 -1.03 4.43
N THR A 356 9.61 -0.44 3.27
CA THR A 356 9.03 -1.12 2.12
C THR A 356 10.15 -1.75 1.32
N HIS A 357 10.19 -3.07 1.23
CA HIS A 357 11.17 -3.80 0.43
C HIS A 357 10.70 -5.25 0.21
N GLY A 358 10.57 -5.67 -1.03
CA GLY A 358 10.11 -7.03 -1.34
C GLY A 358 10.92 -7.70 -2.44
N PRO A 359 10.42 -8.82 -2.97
CA PRO A 359 11.10 -9.57 -4.01
C PRO A 359 11.07 -8.85 -5.35
N ASN A 360 12.02 -9.17 -6.20
CA ASN A 360 12.02 -8.77 -7.59
C ASN A 360 10.79 -9.37 -8.29
N SER A 361 9.98 -8.50 -8.81
CA SER A 361 8.69 -8.83 -9.40
C SER A 361 8.29 -7.75 -10.39
N GLY A 362 7.20 -7.95 -11.11
CA GLY A 362 6.75 -6.96 -12.08
C GLY A 362 5.32 -7.18 -12.53
N GLY A 363 4.81 -6.23 -13.31
CA GLY A 363 3.45 -6.28 -13.82
C GLY A 363 2.35 -5.91 -12.82
N ALA A 364 2.69 -5.28 -11.68
CA ALA A 364 1.70 -4.79 -10.73
C ALA A 364 0.58 -4.00 -11.43
N HIS A 365 -0.67 -4.25 -11.05
CA HIS A 365 -1.88 -3.65 -11.66
C HIS A 365 -2.05 -3.94 -13.16
N THR A 366 -1.55 -5.10 -13.63
CA THR A 366 -1.77 -5.62 -14.99
C THR A 366 -2.16 -7.11 -14.96
N LEU A 367 -2.40 -7.69 -16.13
CA LEU A 367 -2.66 -9.13 -16.26
C LEU A 367 -1.38 -9.98 -16.34
N GLU A 368 -0.21 -9.33 -16.28
CA GLU A 368 1.11 -9.94 -16.48
C GLU A 368 1.97 -9.90 -15.20
N GLU A 369 1.33 -10.03 -14.05
CA GLU A 369 2.04 -10.07 -12.78
C GLU A 369 2.94 -11.31 -12.66
N TRP A 370 4.12 -11.10 -12.07
CA TRP A 370 5.06 -12.17 -11.75
C TRP A 370 5.95 -11.82 -10.56
N VAL A 371 6.48 -12.85 -9.88
CA VAL A 371 7.47 -12.74 -8.80
C VAL A 371 8.60 -13.74 -9.01
N SER A 372 9.85 -13.35 -8.69
CA SER A 372 11.03 -14.23 -8.70
C SER A 372 11.11 -15.03 -7.40
N ILE A 373 11.22 -16.35 -7.52
CA ILE A 373 11.34 -17.27 -6.39
C ILE A 373 12.72 -17.13 -5.72
N ASP A 374 13.80 -16.98 -6.49
CA ASP A 374 15.14 -16.76 -5.96
C ASP A 374 15.19 -15.49 -5.11
N ASP A 375 14.48 -14.47 -5.55
CA ASP A 375 14.43 -13.23 -4.80
C ASP A 375 13.49 -13.29 -3.58
N MET A 376 12.42 -14.10 -3.63
CA MET A 376 11.63 -14.43 -2.43
C MET A 376 12.49 -15.13 -1.37
N VAL A 377 13.40 -16.04 -1.78
CA VAL A 377 14.36 -16.68 -0.88
C VAL A 377 15.27 -15.62 -0.24
N ARG A 378 15.81 -14.68 -1.03
CA ARG A 378 16.62 -13.56 -0.54
C ARG A 378 15.87 -12.70 0.48
N VAL A 379 14.61 -12.35 0.18
CA VAL A 379 13.79 -11.52 1.09
C VAL A 379 13.51 -12.27 2.40
N ALA A 380 13.18 -13.56 2.34
CA ALA A 380 12.97 -14.36 3.55
C ALA A 380 14.22 -14.41 4.44
N GLN A 381 15.41 -14.56 3.85
CA GLN A 381 16.69 -14.52 4.58
C GLN A 381 16.93 -13.15 5.22
N LEU A 382 16.75 -12.08 4.45
CA LEU A 382 16.94 -10.69 4.89
C LEU A 382 16.00 -10.34 6.06
N TYR A 383 14.72 -10.72 5.93
CA TYR A 383 13.71 -10.43 6.96
C TYR A 383 13.99 -11.21 8.25
N ALA A 384 14.35 -12.50 8.14
CA ALA A 384 14.70 -13.31 9.30
C ALA A 384 15.93 -12.75 10.04
N ALA A 385 16.97 -12.36 9.29
CA ALA A 385 18.20 -11.77 9.87
C ALA A 385 17.90 -10.42 10.55
N THR A 386 17.15 -9.55 9.88
CA THR A 386 16.76 -8.23 10.39
C THR A 386 15.92 -8.37 11.66
N ALA A 387 14.94 -9.28 11.66
CA ALA A 387 14.08 -9.51 12.81
C ALA A 387 14.88 -10.02 14.03
N LEU A 388 15.73 -11.02 13.84
CA LEU A 388 16.55 -11.54 14.93
C LEU A 388 17.49 -10.48 15.52
N GLN A 389 18.17 -9.72 14.67
CA GLN A 389 19.10 -8.69 15.14
C GLN A 389 18.37 -7.55 15.84
N PHE A 390 17.21 -7.13 15.31
CA PHE A 390 16.41 -6.07 15.90
C PHE A 390 15.80 -6.47 17.25
N CYS A 391 15.20 -7.65 17.33
CA CYS A 391 14.55 -8.13 18.55
C CYS A 391 15.56 -8.48 19.65
N ASN A 392 16.68 -9.11 19.31
CA ASN A 392 17.70 -9.54 20.28
C ASN A 392 18.60 -8.38 20.80
N SER A 393 18.46 -7.16 20.26
CA SER A 393 19.30 -6.03 20.62
C SER A 393 18.90 -5.33 21.93
#